data_cfa52bdb8f4a9f0dfef9572c66eaed9c
#
_entry.id   cfa52bdb8f4a9f0dfef9572c66eaed9c
#
_cell.length_a   1.000
_cell.length_b   1.000
_cell.length_c   1.000
_cell.angle_alpha   90.00
_cell.angle_beta   90.00
_cell.angle_gamma   90.00
#
_symmetry.space_group_name_H-M   'P 1'
#
loop_
_entity.id
_entity.type
_entity.pdbx_description
1 polymer ?
#
loop_
_entity_poly.entity_id
_entity_poly.type
_entity_poly.pdbx_seq_one_letter_code
_entity_poly.pdbx_strand_id
1 'polypeptide(L)'
;MTSAPALALERITCTFISRDDAEQRYTAVRDTTIRVDAGEFVSVVGPTGCGKSTLLHVAAGLLEPSAGGVRVFGEPLVGLNHRAGYLFQADALMPWRSALANVTAGLEFRGTPRAEAVAKGEDWLRRVGLGGFGNRYPHQLSGGMRKRVSLAQTLILNPQIILMDEPFAALDVQTRQMMENELLDLWSADRKSVVFITHDLEEAIALADRVVVLSAGPDTHPIGEFVIDLPRSRDVAEIRLTPQFLALHTQIWHVMKEEVLKGYARQQRQ
;
A
#
# COMPACT_ATOMS: atom_id res chain seq x y z
N MET A 1 19.37 13.81 17.07
CA MET A 1 19.24 12.33 17.13
C MET A 1 18.15 11.97 16.13
N THR A 2 18.51 11.33 15.03
CA THR A 2 17.52 10.82 14.06
C THR A 2 16.68 9.76 14.75
N SER A 3 15.35 9.95 14.81
CA SER A 3 14.44 8.96 15.35
C SER A 3 14.53 7.67 14.52
N ALA A 4 14.33 6.53 15.14
CA ALA A 4 14.27 5.26 14.41
C ALA A 4 13.13 5.30 13.36
N PRO A 5 13.33 4.76 12.15
CA PRO A 5 12.30 4.71 11.14
C PRO A 5 11.06 3.92 11.64
N ALA A 6 9.88 4.30 11.18
CA ALA A 6 8.65 3.58 11.52
C ALA A 6 8.67 2.14 11.00
N LEU A 7 9.25 1.96 9.80
CA LEU A 7 9.43 0.65 9.18
C LEU A 7 10.79 0.60 8.48
N ALA A 8 11.56 -0.46 8.70
CA ALA A 8 12.78 -0.75 7.96
C ALA A 8 12.77 -2.20 7.49
N LEU A 9 12.82 -2.39 6.20
CA LEU A 9 13.14 -3.64 5.53
C LEU A 9 14.65 -3.63 5.32
N GLU A 10 15.39 -4.56 5.96
CA GLU A 10 16.85 -4.55 5.96
C GLU A 10 17.38 -5.79 5.24
N ARG A 11 17.96 -5.58 4.04
CA ARG A 11 18.58 -6.62 3.22
C ARG A 11 17.68 -7.82 2.95
N ILE A 12 16.42 -7.56 2.67
CA ILE A 12 15.40 -8.59 2.44
C ILE A 12 15.72 -9.42 1.20
N THR A 13 15.74 -10.74 1.40
CA THR A 13 15.79 -11.72 0.31
C THR A 13 14.63 -12.69 0.48
N CYS A 14 13.86 -12.89 -0.59
CA CYS A 14 12.75 -13.84 -0.63
C CYS A 14 12.95 -14.82 -1.77
N THR A 15 13.23 -16.08 -1.43
CA THR A 15 13.39 -17.17 -2.37
C THR A 15 12.27 -18.20 -2.16
N PHE A 16 11.58 -18.53 -3.23
CA PHE A 16 10.50 -19.50 -3.25
C PHE A 16 10.98 -20.78 -3.95
N ILE A 17 10.48 -21.90 -3.49
CA ILE A 17 10.69 -23.22 -4.11
C ILE A 17 9.52 -23.45 -5.06
N SER A 18 9.79 -23.86 -6.31
CA SER A 18 8.73 -24.21 -7.26
C SER A 18 7.87 -25.35 -6.68
N ARG A 19 6.55 -25.29 -6.92
CA ARG A 19 5.65 -26.38 -6.50
C ARG A 19 5.82 -27.63 -7.36
N ASP A 20 6.25 -27.44 -8.61
CA ASP A 20 6.34 -28.53 -9.59
C ASP A 20 7.74 -29.16 -9.62
N ASP A 21 8.76 -28.47 -9.10
CA ASP A 21 10.15 -28.92 -9.07
C ASP A 21 10.85 -28.37 -7.82
N ALA A 22 11.07 -29.25 -6.84
CA ALA A 22 11.71 -28.88 -5.56
C ALA A 22 13.19 -28.44 -5.70
N GLU A 23 13.84 -28.71 -6.84
CA GLU A 23 15.19 -28.23 -7.11
C GLU A 23 15.19 -26.81 -7.72
N GLN A 24 14.07 -26.40 -8.32
CA GLN A 24 13.95 -25.09 -8.93
C GLN A 24 13.60 -24.01 -7.89
N ARG A 25 14.54 -23.09 -7.69
CA ARG A 25 14.38 -21.95 -6.78
C ARG A 25 14.18 -20.67 -7.59
N TYR A 26 13.23 -19.85 -7.13
CA TYR A 26 12.95 -18.52 -7.69
C TYR A 26 13.16 -17.46 -6.61
N THR A 27 14.15 -16.59 -6.80
CA THR A 27 14.38 -15.47 -5.89
C THR A 27 13.63 -14.25 -6.42
N ALA A 28 12.50 -13.93 -5.80
CA ALA A 28 11.68 -12.79 -6.20
C ALA A 28 12.35 -11.47 -5.85
N VAL A 29 12.90 -11.37 -4.65
CA VAL A 29 13.52 -10.16 -4.09
C VAL A 29 14.89 -10.53 -3.54
N ARG A 30 15.91 -9.70 -3.79
CA ARG A 30 17.28 -9.93 -3.33
C ARG A 30 17.87 -8.69 -2.69
N ASP A 31 18.45 -8.84 -1.50
CA ASP A 31 19.22 -7.81 -0.75
C ASP A 31 18.56 -6.41 -0.76
N THR A 32 17.24 -6.37 -0.65
CA THR A 32 16.44 -5.16 -0.75
C THR A 32 16.31 -4.47 0.58
N THR A 33 16.68 -3.18 0.62
CA THR A 33 16.53 -2.33 1.80
C THR A 33 15.60 -1.17 1.48
N ILE A 34 14.53 -1.00 2.26
CA ILE A 34 13.60 0.14 2.19
C ILE A 34 13.34 0.63 3.60
N ARG A 35 13.42 1.94 3.81
CA ARG A 35 13.10 2.59 5.08
C ARG A 35 11.95 3.54 4.90
N VAL A 36 11.11 3.67 5.93
CA VAL A 36 9.98 4.59 5.97
C VAL A 36 10.03 5.31 7.30
N ASP A 37 10.14 6.61 7.26
CA ASP A 37 10.20 7.43 8.47
C ASP A 37 8.81 7.61 9.10
N ALA A 38 8.78 8.07 10.36
CA ALA A 38 7.51 8.31 11.04
C ALA A 38 6.73 9.43 10.33
N GLY A 39 5.49 9.12 9.93
CA GLY A 39 4.62 10.03 9.21
C GLY A 39 4.97 10.24 7.72
N GLU A 40 5.91 9.48 7.17
CA GLU A 40 6.29 9.53 5.76
C GLU A 40 5.34 8.68 4.90
N PHE A 41 5.00 9.20 3.72
CA PHE A 41 4.28 8.47 2.67
C PHE A 41 5.28 8.02 1.58
N VAL A 42 5.61 6.74 1.56
CA VAL A 42 6.53 6.16 0.56
C VAL A 42 5.75 5.35 -0.45
N SER A 43 5.86 5.70 -1.72
CA SER A 43 5.36 4.86 -2.81
C SER A 43 6.47 3.96 -3.36
N VAL A 44 6.11 2.72 -3.66
CA VAL A 44 7.00 1.73 -4.27
C VAL A 44 6.44 1.35 -5.63
N VAL A 45 7.20 1.66 -6.69
CA VAL A 45 6.82 1.39 -8.08
C VAL A 45 7.78 0.40 -8.73
N GLY A 46 7.32 -0.27 -9.77
CA GLY A 46 8.12 -1.21 -10.55
C GLY A 46 7.27 -2.08 -11.45
N PRO A 47 7.88 -2.85 -12.37
CA PRO A 47 7.16 -3.72 -13.30
C PRO A 47 6.23 -4.71 -12.61
N THR A 48 5.19 -5.14 -13.32
CA THR A 48 4.27 -6.17 -12.82
C THR A 48 5.03 -7.48 -12.55
N GLY A 49 4.74 -8.11 -11.40
CA GLY A 49 5.40 -9.36 -11.00
C GLY A 49 6.83 -9.20 -10.47
N CYS A 50 7.35 -7.98 -10.29
CA CYS A 50 8.71 -7.80 -9.77
C CYS A 50 8.87 -8.09 -8.25
N GLY A 51 7.80 -8.37 -7.49
CA GLY A 51 7.91 -8.71 -6.05
C GLY A 51 7.47 -7.60 -5.10
N LYS A 52 6.78 -6.55 -5.56
CA LYS A 52 6.26 -5.46 -4.71
C LYS A 52 5.38 -5.98 -3.56
N SER A 53 4.37 -6.79 -3.88
CA SER A 53 3.49 -7.40 -2.87
C SER A 53 4.25 -8.34 -1.93
N THR A 54 5.32 -9.02 -2.41
CA THR A 54 6.18 -9.83 -1.57
C THR A 54 6.84 -9.00 -0.47
N LEU A 55 7.39 -7.82 -0.82
CA LEU A 55 7.97 -6.88 0.15
C LEU A 55 6.92 -6.39 1.16
N LEU A 56 5.70 -6.12 0.69
CA LEU A 56 4.62 -5.68 1.56
C LEU A 56 4.17 -6.79 2.52
N HIS A 57 4.10 -8.05 2.05
CA HIS A 57 3.82 -9.20 2.92
C HIS A 57 4.91 -9.39 3.98
N VAL A 58 6.18 -9.19 3.63
CA VAL A 58 7.29 -9.20 4.59
C VAL A 58 7.13 -8.07 5.62
N ALA A 59 6.80 -6.84 5.18
CA ALA A 59 6.55 -5.70 6.07
C ALA A 59 5.37 -5.92 7.02
N ALA A 60 4.36 -6.69 6.58
CA ALA A 60 3.21 -7.08 7.39
C ALA A 60 3.48 -8.25 8.35
N GLY A 61 4.61 -8.95 8.18
CA GLY A 61 4.90 -10.20 8.90
C GLY A 61 4.05 -11.39 8.44
N LEU A 62 3.45 -11.28 7.24
CA LEU A 62 2.69 -12.35 6.58
C LEU A 62 3.61 -13.33 5.84
N LEU A 63 4.84 -12.91 5.54
CA LEU A 63 5.87 -13.70 4.89
C LEU A 63 7.19 -13.51 5.63
N GLU A 64 7.81 -14.59 6.04
CA GLU A 64 9.16 -14.58 6.60
C GLU A 64 10.19 -14.54 5.45
N PRO A 65 11.12 -13.57 5.43
CA PRO A 65 12.13 -13.51 4.40
C PRO A 65 13.16 -14.65 4.54
N SER A 66 13.72 -15.11 3.43
CA SER A 66 14.79 -16.13 3.44
C SER A 66 16.10 -15.61 4.02
N ALA A 67 16.32 -14.28 3.96
CA ALA A 67 17.42 -13.57 4.62
C ALA A 67 17.05 -12.10 4.81
N GLY A 68 17.76 -11.41 5.73
CA GLY A 68 17.46 -10.05 6.15
C GLY A 68 16.46 -10.02 7.31
N GLY A 69 15.89 -8.84 7.59
CA GLY A 69 14.95 -8.69 8.69
C GLY A 69 14.13 -7.41 8.59
N VAL A 70 13.06 -7.35 9.36
CA VAL A 70 12.17 -6.18 9.45
C VAL A 70 12.30 -5.56 10.83
N ARG A 71 12.37 -4.23 10.88
CA ARG A 71 12.25 -3.47 12.13
C ARG A 71 11.05 -2.53 12.06
N VAL A 72 10.35 -2.45 13.16
CA VAL A 72 9.18 -1.58 13.34
C VAL A 72 9.47 -0.65 14.51
N PHE A 73 9.61 0.66 14.26
CA PHE A 73 10.06 1.65 15.25
C PHE A 73 11.36 1.24 15.97
N GLY A 74 12.32 0.69 15.20
CA GLY A 74 13.61 0.23 15.71
C GLY A 74 13.63 -1.16 16.35
N GLU A 75 12.48 -1.76 16.64
CA GLU A 75 12.35 -3.10 17.22
C GLU A 75 12.27 -4.18 16.14
N PRO A 76 12.96 -5.33 16.27
CA PRO A 76 12.80 -6.44 15.34
C PRO A 76 11.35 -6.93 15.28
N LEU A 77 10.82 -7.13 14.08
CA LEU A 77 9.50 -7.72 13.91
C LEU A 77 9.58 -9.24 14.05
N VAL A 78 8.75 -9.80 14.94
CA VAL A 78 8.55 -11.23 15.09
C VAL A 78 7.07 -11.53 14.88
N GLY A 79 6.76 -12.37 13.91
CA GLY A 79 5.38 -12.70 13.53
C GLY A 79 4.65 -11.52 12.86
N LEU A 80 3.36 -11.37 13.14
CA LEU A 80 2.53 -10.35 12.51
C LEU A 80 2.84 -8.93 13.00
N ASN A 81 2.85 -7.97 12.08
CA ASN A 81 2.99 -6.56 12.41
C ASN A 81 1.67 -5.97 12.92
N HIS A 82 1.42 -6.07 14.22
CA HIS A 82 0.21 -5.54 14.86
C HIS A 82 0.11 -4.00 14.86
N ARG A 83 1.19 -3.28 14.52
CA ARG A 83 1.20 -1.82 14.37
C ARG A 83 0.78 -1.38 12.97
N ALA A 84 0.68 -2.34 12.02
CA ALA A 84 0.28 -2.07 10.64
C ALA A 84 -1.19 -2.41 10.37
N GLY A 85 -1.84 -1.60 9.54
CA GLY A 85 -3.06 -1.93 8.82
C GLY A 85 -2.73 -2.28 7.38
N TYR A 86 -3.37 -3.32 6.83
CA TYR A 86 -3.12 -3.78 5.47
C TYR A 86 -4.36 -3.56 4.60
N LEU A 87 -4.19 -2.84 3.49
CA LEU A 87 -5.20 -2.65 2.46
C LEU A 87 -4.82 -3.48 1.23
N PHE A 88 -5.56 -4.54 0.99
CA PHE A 88 -5.31 -5.48 -0.11
C PHE A 88 -5.75 -4.91 -1.47
N GLN A 89 -5.17 -5.42 -2.55
CA GLN A 89 -5.59 -5.13 -3.92
C GLN A 89 -7.07 -5.49 -4.13
N ALA A 90 -7.49 -6.69 -3.71
CA ALA A 90 -8.90 -7.05 -3.59
C ALA A 90 -9.52 -6.38 -2.35
N ASP A 91 -10.84 -6.13 -2.36
CA ASP A 91 -11.52 -5.41 -1.28
C ASP A 91 -11.46 -6.12 0.08
N ALA A 92 -11.20 -7.44 0.10
CA ALA A 92 -11.08 -8.31 1.29
C ALA A 92 -12.27 -8.17 2.28
N LEU A 93 -13.44 -7.76 1.78
CA LEU A 93 -14.65 -7.67 2.58
C LEU A 93 -15.31 -9.05 2.74
N MET A 94 -15.82 -9.32 3.93
CA MET A 94 -16.61 -10.51 4.22
C MET A 94 -17.98 -10.39 3.53
N PRO A 95 -18.31 -11.20 2.49
CA PRO A 95 -19.50 -11.00 1.67
C PRO A 95 -20.81 -11.23 2.43
N TRP A 96 -20.78 -11.98 3.54
CA TRP A 96 -21.92 -12.25 4.41
C TRP A 96 -22.11 -11.22 5.52
N ARG A 97 -21.26 -10.20 5.62
CA ARG A 97 -21.37 -9.10 6.59
C ARG A 97 -21.75 -7.81 5.88
N SER A 98 -22.56 -6.99 6.54
CA SER A 98 -22.87 -5.64 6.05
C SER A 98 -21.64 -4.74 6.04
N ALA A 99 -21.71 -3.56 5.39
CA ALA A 99 -20.63 -2.58 5.37
C ALA A 99 -20.19 -2.19 6.79
N LEU A 100 -21.15 -1.85 7.67
CA LEU A 100 -20.87 -1.52 9.07
C LEU A 100 -20.21 -2.70 9.80
N ALA A 101 -20.73 -3.91 9.62
CA ALA A 101 -20.17 -5.09 10.26
C ALA A 101 -18.78 -5.45 9.74
N ASN A 102 -18.46 -5.16 8.47
CA ASN A 102 -17.10 -5.27 7.94
C ASN A 102 -16.17 -4.24 8.59
N VAL A 103 -16.58 -2.98 8.66
CA VAL A 103 -15.76 -1.92 9.25
C VAL A 103 -15.48 -2.21 10.74
N THR A 104 -16.47 -2.70 11.50
CA THR A 104 -16.30 -2.96 12.93
C THR A 104 -15.62 -4.28 13.28
N ALA A 105 -15.44 -5.16 12.32
CA ALA A 105 -14.94 -6.53 12.55
C ALA A 105 -13.66 -6.59 13.39
N GLY A 106 -12.67 -5.76 13.03
CA GLY A 106 -11.39 -5.73 13.74
C GLY A 106 -11.51 -5.25 15.19
N LEU A 107 -12.42 -4.31 15.49
CA LEU A 107 -12.71 -3.87 16.85
C LEU A 107 -13.40 -4.98 17.65
N GLU A 108 -14.35 -5.69 17.03
CA GLU A 108 -15.04 -6.83 17.66
C GLU A 108 -14.03 -7.93 18.03
N PHE A 109 -13.11 -8.27 17.13
CA PHE A 109 -12.03 -9.25 17.38
C PHE A 109 -11.07 -8.82 18.50
N ARG A 110 -10.90 -7.51 18.71
CA ARG A 110 -10.12 -6.94 19.82
C ARG A 110 -10.92 -6.83 21.13
N GLY A 111 -12.18 -7.29 21.16
CA GLY A 111 -13.02 -7.28 22.35
C GLY A 111 -13.64 -5.91 22.65
N THR A 112 -13.67 -4.96 21.72
CA THR A 112 -14.36 -3.68 21.90
C THR A 112 -15.86 -3.91 22.11
N PRO A 113 -16.51 -3.28 23.10
CA PRO A 113 -17.95 -3.41 23.31
C PRO A 113 -18.74 -3.04 22.05
N ARG A 114 -19.76 -3.84 21.72
CA ARG A 114 -20.53 -3.71 20.48
C ARG A 114 -21.08 -2.29 20.23
N ALA A 115 -21.61 -1.64 21.26
CA ALA A 115 -22.16 -0.29 21.14
C ALA A 115 -21.08 0.73 20.73
N GLU A 116 -19.87 0.62 21.29
CA GLU A 116 -18.73 1.47 20.98
C GLU A 116 -18.21 1.18 19.56
N ALA A 117 -18.07 -0.11 19.19
CA ALA A 117 -17.64 -0.50 17.85
C ALA A 117 -18.60 0.02 16.77
N VAL A 118 -19.92 -0.10 16.99
CA VAL A 118 -20.96 0.43 16.08
C VAL A 118 -20.85 1.94 15.94
N ALA A 119 -20.78 2.68 17.05
CA ALA A 119 -20.66 4.15 16.99
C ALA A 119 -19.42 4.61 16.21
N LYS A 120 -18.26 3.98 16.45
CA LYS A 120 -17.02 4.25 15.70
C LYS A 120 -17.16 3.85 14.22
N GLY A 121 -17.80 2.73 13.93
CA GLY A 121 -18.02 2.26 12.57
C GLY A 121 -18.91 3.19 11.76
N GLU A 122 -20.01 3.71 12.35
CA GLU A 122 -20.88 4.70 11.72
C GLU A 122 -20.15 6.02 11.46
N ASP A 123 -19.27 6.45 12.38
CA ASP A 123 -18.44 7.63 12.20
C ASP A 123 -17.47 7.44 11.02
N TRP A 124 -16.77 6.29 10.95
CA TRP A 124 -15.88 6.00 9.83
C TRP A 124 -16.62 5.90 8.50
N LEU A 125 -17.80 5.28 8.45
CA LEU A 125 -18.60 5.26 7.22
C LEU A 125 -19.01 6.67 6.78
N ARG A 126 -19.30 7.60 7.70
CA ARG A 126 -19.55 9.01 7.35
C ARG A 126 -18.30 9.69 6.80
N ARG A 127 -17.12 9.47 7.42
CA ARG A 127 -15.83 10.05 6.96
C ARG A 127 -15.46 9.63 5.54
N VAL A 128 -15.79 8.40 5.16
CA VAL A 128 -15.54 7.90 3.78
C VAL A 128 -16.75 8.10 2.86
N GLY A 129 -17.67 9.02 3.19
CA GLY A 129 -18.82 9.39 2.36
C GLY A 129 -19.88 8.29 2.19
N LEU A 130 -19.93 7.31 3.11
CA LEU A 130 -20.89 6.19 3.07
C LEU A 130 -21.91 6.25 4.22
N GLY A 131 -22.21 7.44 4.75
CA GLY A 131 -23.28 7.64 5.72
C GLY A 131 -24.61 7.10 5.18
N GLY A 132 -25.30 6.26 5.96
CA GLY A 132 -26.56 5.61 5.56
C GLY A 132 -26.40 4.29 4.77
N PHE A 133 -25.18 3.88 4.38
CA PHE A 133 -24.93 2.62 3.66
C PHE A 133 -24.51 1.47 4.58
N GLY A 134 -24.49 1.66 5.89
CA GLY A 134 -23.98 0.68 6.87
C GLY A 134 -24.64 -0.69 6.81
N ASN A 135 -25.93 -0.77 6.44
CA ASN A 135 -26.69 -2.01 6.33
C ASN A 135 -26.55 -2.72 4.96
N ARG A 136 -25.84 -2.13 4.00
CA ARG A 136 -25.64 -2.74 2.69
C ARG A 136 -24.57 -3.83 2.75
N TYR A 137 -24.76 -4.88 1.98
CA TYR A 137 -23.78 -5.96 1.80
C TYR A 137 -22.83 -5.63 0.65
N PRO A 138 -21.61 -6.22 0.58
CA PRO A 138 -20.63 -5.94 -0.47
C PRO A 138 -21.16 -6.04 -1.89
N HIS A 139 -22.03 -7.03 -2.19
CA HIS A 139 -22.64 -7.19 -3.49
C HIS A 139 -23.66 -6.08 -3.88
N GLN A 140 -24.08 -5.26 -2.93
CA GLN A 140 -25.00 -4.13 -3.13
C GLN A 140 -24.25 -2.79 -3.26
N LEU A 141 -22.92 -2.80 -3.22
CA LEU A 141 -22.05 -1.63 -3.30
C LEU A 141 -21.31 -1.59 -4.63
N SER A 142 -21.06 -0.38 -5.15
CA SER A 142 -20.15 -0.20 -6.28
C SER A 142 -18.70 -0.55 -5.90
N GLY A 143 -17.80 -0.70 -6.88
CA GLY A 143 -16.38 -0.95 -6.64
C GLY A 143 -15.75 0.11 -5.74
N GLY A 144 -15.97 1.39 -6.06
CA GLY A 144 -15.49 2.50 -5.24
C GLY A 144 -16.07 2.50 -3.82
N MET A 145 -17.36 2.19 -3.65
CA MET A 145 -17.97 2.07 -2.32
C MET A 145 -17.35 0.92 -1.52
N ARG A 146 -17.11 -0.25 -2.14
CA ARG A 146 -16.43 -1.36 -1.44
C ARG A 146 -15.02 -0.96 -1.01
N LYS A 147 -14.28 -0.24 -1.86
CA LYS A 147 -12.93 0.23 -1.52
C LYS A 147 -12.95 1.21 -0.35
N ARG A 148 -13.94 2.12 -0.27
CA ARG A 148 -14.14 3.01 0.87
C ARG A 148 -14.46 2.25 2.17
N VAL A 149 -15.28 1.20 2.09
CA VAL A 149 -15.53 0.31 3.25
C VAL A 149 -14.25 -0.37 3.70
N SER A 150 -13.42 -0.89 2.77
CA SER A 150 -12.14 -1.52 3.08
C SER A 150 -11.14 -0.53 3.70
N LEU A 151 -11.11 0.72 3.22
CA LEU A 151 -10.30 1.78 3.81
C LEU A 151 -10.76 2.09 5.25
N ALA A 152 -12.07 2.26 5.48
CA ALA A 152 -12.64 2.48 6.81
C ALA A 152 -12.35 1.30 7.75
N GLN A 153 -12.47 0.05 7.27
CA GLN A 153 -12.16 -1.18 8.01
C GLN A 153 -10.70 -1.20 8.49
N THR A 154 -9.77 -0.71 7.66
CA THR A 154 -8.35 -0.65 8.01
C THR A 154 -8.06 0.48 9.00
N LEU A 155 -8.59 1.68 8.73
CA LEU A 155 -8.27 2.89 9.49
C LEU A 155 -8.96 2.96 10.86
N ILE A 156 -10.13 2.32 11.05
CA ILE A 156 -10.82 2.27 12.35
C ILE A 156 -9.96 1.64 13.46
N LEU A 157 -9.03 0.78 13.09
CA LEU A 157 -8.09 0.12 14.02
C LEU A 157 -6.96 1.05 14.49
N ASN A 158 -6.92 2.26 13.96
CA ASN A 158 -5.90 3.27 14.23
C ASN A 158 -4.46 2.74 14.11
N PRO A 159 -4.07 2.14 12.96
CA PRO A 159 -2.72 1.62 12.77
C PRO A 159 -1.70 2.77 12.75
N GLN A 160 -0.46 2.48 13.18
CA GLN A 160 0.66 3.44 13.10
C GLN A 160 1.30 3.43 11.71
N ILE A 161 1.20 2.30 11.00
CA ILE A 161 1.70 2.09 9.64
C ILE A 161 0.54 1.60 8.76
N ILE A 162 0.45 2.09 7.54
CA ILE A 162 -0.53 1.64 6.56
C ILE A 162 0.21 1.02 5.38
N LEU A 163 -0.07 -0.24 5.10
CA LEU A 163 0.48 -1.00 3.99
C LEU A 163 -0.61 -1.15 2.92
N MET A 164 -0.38 -0.63 1.71
CA MET A 164 -1.37 -0.61 0.63
C MET A 164 -0.82 -1.31 -0.61
N ASP A 165 -1.52 -2.34 -1.06
CA ASP A 165 -1.15 -3.13 -2.25
C ASP A 165 -2.09 -2.80 -3.41
N GLU A 166 -1.65 -1.96 -4.34
CA GLU A 166 -2.38 -1.50 -5.53
C GLU A 166 -3.87 -1.18 -5.24
N PRO A 167 -4.17 -0.32 -4.25
CA PRO A 167 -5.53 -0.19 -3.72
C PRO A 167 -6.54 0.35 -4.74
N PHE A 168 -6.09 1.05 -5.78
CA PHE A 168 -6.95 1.74 -6.73
C PHE A 168 -6.92 1.14 -8.14
N ALA A 169 -6.17 0.06 -8.38
CA ALA A 169 -5.95 -0.54 -9.71
C ALA A 169 -7.25 -0.95 -10.44
N ALA A 170 -8.29 -1.35 -9.70
CA ALA A 170 -9.55 -1.81 -10.27
C ALA A 170 -10.61 -0.70 -10.44
N LEU A 171 -10.27 0.57 -10.15
CA LEU A 171 -11.20 1.69 -10.23
C LEU A 171 -11.10 2.40 -11.59
N ASP A 172 -12.23 2.93 -12.08
CA ASP A 172 -12.23 3.87 -13.19
C ASP A 172 -11.51 5.17 -12.83
N VAL A 173 -11.09 5.93 -13.84
CA VAL A 173 -10.23 7.13 -13.68
C VAL A 173 -10.84 8.15 -12.73
N GLN A 174 -12.15 8.44 -12.83
CA GLN A 174 -12.79 9.47 -12.01
C GLN A 174 -12.91 9.03 -10.56
N THR A 175 -13.37 7.80 -10.33
CA THR A 175 -13.47 7.20 -8.99
C THR A 175 -12.09 7.11 -8.34
N ARG A 176 -11.05 6.78 -9.11
CA ARG A 176 -9.66 6.71 -8.62
C ARG A 176 -9.19 8.07 -8.12
N GLN A 177 -9.31 9.14 -8.91
CA GLN A 177 -8.92 10.49 -8.53
C GLN A 177 -9.64 10.96 -7.24
N MET A 178 -10.94 10.67 -7.14
CA MET A 178 -11.69 10.98 -5.92
C MET A 178 -11.15 10.24 -4.71
N MET A 179 -10.82 8.95 -4.85
CA MET A 179 -10.27 8.12 -3.78
C MET A 179 -8.86 8.54 -3.38
N GLU A 180 -8.03 8.95 -4.33
CA GLU A 180 -6.70 9.47 -4.10
C GLU A 180 -6.74 10.77 -3.27
N ASN A 181 -7.62 11.71 -3.62
CA ASN A 181 -7.84 12.94 -2.85
C ASN A 181 -8.34 12.63 -1.43
N GLU A 182 -9.34 11.74 -1.31
CA GLU A 182 -9.86 11.31 -0.02
C GLU A 182 -8.80 10.64 0.88
N LEU A 183 -7.92 9.82 0.27
CA LEU A 183 -6.79 9.24 0.99
C LEU A 183 -5.81 10.31 1.49
N LEU A 184 -5.50 11.31 0.66
CA LEU A 184 -4.62 12.43 1.05
C LEU A 184 -5.23 13.25 2.18
N ASP A 185 -6.53 13.53 2.17
CA ASP A 185 -7.23 14.25 3.22
C ASP A 185 -7.19 13.48 4.55
N LEU A 186 -7.51 12.19 4.51
CA LEU A 186 -7.46 11.31 5.67
C LEU A 186 -6.03 11.19 6.24
N TRP A 187 -5.03 11.05 5.35
CA TRP A 187 -3.64 10.97 5.76
C TRP A 187 -3.11 12.30 6.31
N SER A 188 -3.52 13.43 5.75
CA SER A 188 -3.08 14.76 6.19
C SER A 188 -3.60 15.11 7.59
N ALA A 189 -4.79 14.61 7.94
CA ALA A 189 -5.40 14.80 9.26
C ALA A 189 -4.66 14.04 10.38
N ASP A 190 -4.06 12.89 10.05
CA ASP A 190 -3.34 12.03 11.00
C ASP A 190 -2.21 11.32 10.25
N ARG A 191 -1.05 11.98 10.20
CA ARG A 191 0.13 11.53 9.42
C ARG A 191 0.65 10.17 9.88
N LYS A 192 0.03 9.11 9.40
CA LYS A 192 0.53 7.74 9.53
C LYS A 192 1.72 7.51 8.59
N SER A 193 2.60 6.57 8.93
CA SER A 193 3.60 6.10 7.97
C SER A 193 2.92 5.20 6.94
N VAL A 194 3.20 5.41 5.66
CA VAL A 194 2.51 4.68 4.57
C VAL A 194 3.53 4.02 3.64
N VAL A 195 3.31 2.76 3.31
CA VAL A 195 3.91 2.09 2.16
C VAL A 195 2.81 1.83 1.14
N PHE A 196 2.91 2.49 0.00
CA PHE A 196 1.93 2.43 -1.07
C PHE A 196 2.54 1.76 -2.30
N ILE A 197 2.04 0.59 -2.65
CA ILE A 197 2.45 -0.11 -3.87
C ILE A 197 1.51 0.26 -4.99
N THR A 198 2.08 0.66 -6.12
CA THR A 198 1.34 0.86 -7.36
C THR A 198 2.24 0.55 -8.57
N HIS A 199 1.62 0.27 -9.71
CA HIS A 199 2.28 0.23 -11.02
C HIS A 199 2.08 1.54 -11.79
N ASP A 200 1.29 2.48 -11.26
CA ASP A 200 1.02 3.78 -11.84
C ASP A 200 1.97 4.84 -11.25
N LEU A 201 2.85 5.36 -12.11
CA LEU A 201 3.83 6.36 -11.69
C LEU A 201 3.17 7.70 -11.32
N GLU A 202 2.06 8.06 -11.96
CA GLU A 202 1.35 9.29 -11.64
C GLU A 202 0.71 9.22 -10.24
N GLU A 203 0.11 8.07 -9.88
CA GLU A 203 -0.36 7.85 -8.50
C GLU A 203 0.78 7.98 -7.49
N ALA A 204 1.92 7.33 -7.77
CA ALA A 204 3.06 7.34 -6.87
C ALA A 204 3.57 8.76 -6.59
N ILE A 205 3.70 9.60 -7.63
CA ILE A 205 4.16 10.98 -7.50
C ILE A 205 3.10 11.86 -6.84
N ALA A 206 1.82 11.68 -7.22
CA ALA A 206 0.74 12.49 -6.68
C ALA A 206 0.55 12.29 -5.18
N LEU A 207 0.76 11.09 -4.66
CA LEU A 207 0.46 10.74 -3.27
C LEU A 207 1.67 10.83 -2.32
N ALA A 208 2.87 10.48 -2.77
CA ALA A 208 4.00 10.22 -1.89
C ALA A 208 4.82 11.47 -1.49
N ASP A 209 5.62 11.31 -0.42
CA ASP A 209 6.77 12.16 -0.09
C ASP A 209 8.02 11.66 -0.79
N ARG A 210 8.10 10.34 -1.04
CA ARG A 210 9.23 9.70 -1.69
C ARG A 210 8.75 8.50 -2.53
N VAL A 211 9.35 8.35 -3.70
CA VAL A 211 9.10 7.22 -4.61
C VAL A 211 10.35 6.35 -4.67
N VAL A 212 10.17 5.05 -4.41
CA VAL A 212 11.19 4.01 -4.58
C VAL A 212 10.88 3.22 -5.84
N VAL A 213 11.84 3.18 -6.76
CA VAL A 213 11.72 2.43 -8.02
C VAL A 213 12.43 1.08 -7.88
N LEU A 214 11.74 0.00 -8.18
CA LEU A 214 12.27 -1.36 -8.15
C LEU A 214 12.64 -1.84 -9.55
N SER A 215 13.69 -2.66 -9.62
CA SER A 215 14.12 -3.36 -10.84
C SER A 215 13.06 -4.39 -11.27
N ALA A 216 13.16 -4.85 -12.51
CA ALA A 216 12.41 -6.03 -12.97
C ALA A 216 12.88 -7.28 -12.21
N GLY A 217 11.91 -8.17 -11.86
CA GLY A 217 12.26 -9.48 -11.30
C GLY A 217 12.89 -10.43 -12.32
N PRO A 218 13.50 -11.55 -11.93
CA PRO A 218 13.82 -11.93 -10.55
C PRO A 218 14.94 -11.08 -9.92
N ASP A 219 15.23 -11.36 -8.64
CA ASP A 219 16.27 -10.67 -7.89
C ASP A 219 16.02 -9.15 -7.75
N THR A 220 14.76 -8.78 -7.57
CA THR A 220 14.32 -7.39 -7.47
C THR A 220 15.00 -6.64 -6.32
N HIS A 221 15.44 -5.44 -6.61
CA HIS A 221 16.05 -4.50 -5.66
C HIS A 221 15.73 -3.05 -6.06
N PRO A 222 15.87 -2.07 -5.15
CA PRO A 222 15.74 -0.66 -5.47
C PRO A 222 16.81 -0.20 -6.47
N ILE A 223 16.39 0.53 -7.51
CA ILE A 223 17.25 1.12 -8.53
C ILE A 223 17.26 2.63 -8.53
N GLY A 224 16.36 3.25 -7.75
CA GLY A 224 16.28 4.69 -7.56
C GLY A 224 15.34 5.06 -6.44
N GLU A 225 15.66 6.17 -5.77
CA GLU A 225 14.81 6.81 -4.76
C GLU A 225 14.70 8.29 -5.09
N PHE A 226 13.48 8.83 -5.07
CA PHE A 226 13.19 10.20 -5.48
C PHE A 226 12.34 10.88 -4.42
N VAL A 227 12.84 12.00 -3.89
CA VAL A 227 12.05 12.88 -3.02
C VAL A 227 11.05 13.65 -3.87
N ILE A 228 9.81 13.68 -3.44
CA ILE A 228 8.71 14.37 -4.13
C ILE A 228 8.47 15.70 -3.43
N ASP A 229 9.15 16.73 -3.88
CA ASP A 229 9.02 18.09 -3.39
C ASP A 229 7.86 18.80 -4.08
N LEU A 230 6.62 18.37 -3.76
CA LEU A 230 5.38 18.97 -4.21
C LEU A 230 4.56 19.46 -3.00
N PRO A 231 3.77 20.55 -3.14
CA PRO A 231 2.93 21.04 -2.05
C PRO A 231 2.02 19.96 -1.46
N ARG A 232 1.81 19.95 -0.14
CA ARG A 232 1.03 18.89 0.53
C ARG A 232 -0.48 19.13 0.55
N SER A 233 -0.97 20.34 0.46
CA SER A 233 -2.35 20.65 0.14
C SER A 233 -2.51 20.59 -1.39
N ARG A 234 -2.64 19.37 -1.94
CA ARG A 234 -2.72 19.18 -3.39
C ARG A 234 -4.00 18.46 -3.79
N ASP A 235 -4.63 18.94 -4.84
CA ASP A 235 -5.60 18.19 -5.60
C ASP A 235 -4.85 17.31 -6.61
N VAL A 236 -5.20 16.02 -6.66
CA VAL A 236 -4.49 15.02 -7.47
C VAL A 236 -4.64 15.31 -8.96
N ALA A 237 -5.80 15.84 -9.41
CA ALA A 237 -6.00 16.16 -10.81
C ALA A 237 -5.22 17.43 -11.21
N GLU A 238 -5.21 18.44 -10.35
CA GLU A 238 -4.52 19.71 -10.61
C GLU A 238 -2.99 19.58 -10.54
N ILE A 239 -2.48 18.85 -9.55
CA ILE A 239 -1.02 18.71 -9.37
C ILE A 239 -0.35 18.03 -10.57
N ARG A 240 -1.04 17.09 -11.23
CA ARG A 240 -0.57 16.40 -12.44
C ARG A 240 -0.31 17.31 -13.62
N LEU A 241 -0.95 18.47 -13.65
CA LEU A 241 -0.81 19.48 -14.74
C LEU A 241 0.35 20.44 -14.52
N THR A 242 1.02 20.36 -13.36
CA THR A 242 2.10 21.30 -13.03
C THR A 242 3.41 20.92 -13.71
N PRO A 243 4.24 21.92 -14.13
CA PRO A 243 5.57 21.65 -14.70
C PRO A 243 6.48 20.86 -13.76
N GLN A 244 6.37 21.08 -12.46
CA GLN A 244 7.17 20.40 -11.46
C GLN A 244 6.81 18.89 -11.39
N PHE A 245 5.53 18.54 -11.45
CA PHE A 245 5.08 17.15 -11.54
C PHE A 245 5.61 16.47 -12.81
N LEU A 246 5.50 17.12 -13.97
CA LEU A 246 5.97 16.61 -15.26
C LEU A 246 7.50 16.38 -15.26
N ALA A 247 8.26 17.27 -14.62
CA ALA A 247 9.70 17.09 -14.46
C ALA A 247 10.05 15.84 -13.62
N LEU A 248 9.40 15.67 -12.47
CA LEU A 248 9.56 14.49 -11.62
C LEU A 248 9.14 13.20 -12.37
N HIS A 249 7.99 13.22 -13.02
CA HIS A 249 7.51 12.09 -13.83
C HIS A 249 8.54 11.69 -14.89
N THR A 250 9.06 12.66 -15.65
CA THR A 250 10.07 12.41 -16.70
C THR A 250 11.34 11.80 -16.09
N GLN A 251 11.82 12.36 -14.98
CA GLN A 251 13.04 11.88 -14.29
C GLN A 251 12.88 10.43 -13.83
N ILE A 252 11.78 10.11 -13.15
CA ILE A 252 11.54 8.76 -12.62
C ILE A 252 11.28 7.78 -13.76
N TRP A 253 10.52 8.19 -14.78
CA TRP A 253 10.26 7.35 -15.95
C TRP A 253 11.53 6.94 -16.68
N HIS A 254 12.53 7.83 -16.80
CA HIS A 254 13.80 7.47 -17.41
C HIS A 254 14.50 6.29 -16.71
N VAL A 255 14.45 6.24 -15.39
CA VAL A 255 15.02 5.12 -14.61
C VAL A 255 14.16 3.87 -14.77
N MET A 256 12.83 4.00 -14.75
CA MET A 256 11.89 2.87 -14.76
C MET A 256 11.75 2.24 -16.16
N LYS A 257 11.88 3.00 -17.24
CA LYS A 257 11.59 2.59 -18.61
C LYS A 257 12.35 1.31 -19.03
N GLU A 258 13.63 1.23 -18.74
CA GLU A 258 14.44 0.06 -19.10
C GLU A 258 13.95 -1.21 -18.38
N GLU A 259 13.58 -1.08 -17.12
CA GLU A 259 13.07 -2.18 -16.30
C GLU A 259 11.68 -2.65 -16.77
N VAL A 260 10.83 -1.72 -17.17
CA VAL A 260 9.52 -2.04 -17.78
C VAL A 260 9.74 -2.86 -19.08
N LEU A 261 10.66 -2.44 -19.93
CA LEU A 261 10.98 -3.17 -21.17
C LEU A 261 11.56 -4.57 -20.90
N LYS A 262 12.43 -4.70 -19.88
CA LYS A 262 12.94 -6.01 -19.43
C LYS A 262 11.81 -6.91 -18.92
N GLY A 263 10.86 -6.36 -18.16
CA GLY A 263 9.69 -7.07 -17.67
C GLY A 263 8.82 -7.63 -18.81
N TYR A 264 8.49 -6.80 -19.80
CA TYR A 264 7.73 -7.21 -21.00
C TYR A 264 8.44 -8.30 -21.81
N ALA A 265 9.75 -8.14 -22.05
CA ALA A 265 10.52 -9.13 -22.81
C ALA A 265 10.57 -10.51 -22.13
N ARG A 266 10.47 -10.56 -20.79
CA ARG A 266 10.41 -11.81 -20.03
C ARG A 266 9.03 -12.47 -20.09
N GLN A 267 7.95 -11.68 -20.00
CA GLN A 267 6.57 -12.22 -20.10
C GLN A 267 6.29 -12.86 -21.46
N GLN A 268 6.92 -12.39 -22.53
CA GLN A 268 6.78 -12.97 -23.88
C GLN A 268 7.51 -14.30 -24.06
N ARG A 269 8.38 -14.69 -23.12
CA ARG A 269 9.19 -15.92 -23.19
C ARG A 269 8.64 -17.06 -22.30
N GLN A 270 7.61 -16.78 -21.49
CA GLN A 270 6.86 -17.75 -20.70
C GLN A 270 5.58 -18.17 -21.44
#